data_05d55548f26296269b1eaa46f8bf7566
#
_entry.id   05d55548f26296269b1eaa46f8bf7566
#
_cell.length_a   1.000
_cell.length_b   1.000
_cell.length_c   1.000
_cell.angle_alpha   90.00
_cell.angle_beta   90.00
_cell.angle_gamma   90.00
#
_symmetry.space_group_name_H-M   'P 1'
#
loop_
_entity.id
_entity.type
_entity.pdbx_description
1 polymer ?
#
loop_
_entity_poly.entity_id
_entity_poly.type
_entity_poly.pdbx_seq_one_letter_code
_entity_poly.pdbx_strand_id
1 'polypeptide(L)'
;MAISKEDVTQKLTFRLYEDGDHQWKSPGDNIFLEDTSHKCPTYVHRTPPCQGSCPSGEDIRGWLDIVRGIEKPPVGIEMQEYAFQRSTDANPFPSMMGRVCPAPCEQGCNRNNVEDFVGINSVEQYIGDTAKTEDYQFAGVPAIGSKKVAIVGGGPAGLAAAYQLRRKGIAST
;
A
#
# COMPACT_ATOMS: atom_id res chain seq x y z
N MET A 1 28.25 -7.83 10.19
CA MET A 1 28.34 -6.38 10.29
C MET A 1 27.54 -5.98 11.52
N ALA A 2 28.18 -5.44 12.55
CA ALA A 2 27.48 -5.02 13.77
C ALA A 2 26.65 -3.78 13.46
N ILE A 3 25.38 -3.82 13.80
CA ILE A 3 24.46 -2.71 13.65
C ILE A 3 24.45 -1.94 14.96
N SER A 4 24.71 -0.65 14.93
CA SER A 4 24.71 0.20 16.13
C SER A 4 23.29 0.34 16.70
N LYS A 5 23.17 0.74 17.98
CA LYS A 5 21.84 1.01 18.58
C LYS A 5 21.07 2.09 17.84
N GLU A 6 21.74 3.03 17.21
CA GLU A 6 21.13 4.09 16.41
C GLU A 6 20.52 3.54 15.11
N ASP A 7 21.08 2.44 14.59
CA ASP A 7 20.58 1.79 13.37
C ASP A 7 19.26 1.03 13.62
N VAL A 8 18.95 0.67 14.85
CA VAL A 8 17.68 0.00 15.20
C VAL A 8 16.49 0.93 14.95
N THR A 9 16.69 2.23 15.12
CA THR A 9 15.65 3.23 14.80
C THR A 9 15.36 3.34 13.30
N GLN A 10 16.24 2.82 12.43
CA GLN A 10 16.09 2.80 10.98
C GLN A 10 15.39 1.53 10.45
N LYS A 11 14.73 0.75 11.31
CA LYS A 11 14.03 -0.48 10.93
C LYS A 11 14.95 -1.56 10.33
N LEU A 12 16.19 -1.64 10.79
CA LEU A 12 17.07 -2.72 10.41
C LEU A 12 16.68 -4.03 11.10
N THR A 13 16.84 -5.15 10.42
CA THR A 13 16.17 -6.38 10.74
C THR A 13 16.91 -7.28 11.69
N PHE A 14 18.19 -7.05 11.85
CA PHE A 14 18.95 -7.76 12.85
C PHE A 14 20.26 -7.04 13.16
N ARG A 15 20.81 -7.33 14.33
CA ARG A 15 22.15 -6.94 14.76
C ARG A 15 22.92 -8.17 15.24
N LEU A 16 24.23 -8.07 15.26
CA LEU A 16 25.05 -9.11 15.87
C LEU A 16 24.75 -9.15 17.37
N TYR A 17 24.60 -10.37 17.88
CA TYR A 17 24.44 -10.58 19.30
C TYR A 17 25.80 -10.39 20.01
N GLU A 18 25.76 -9.66 21.11
CA GLU A 18 26.86 -9.53 22.06
C GLU A 18 26.44 -10.14 23.40
N ASP A 19 27.34 -10.81 24.09
CA ASP A 19 27.03 -11.38 25.42
C ASP A 19 26.66 -10.27 26.39
N GLY A 20 25.51 -10.42 27.04
CA GLY A 20 24.97 -9.42 27.95
C GLY A 20 24.03 -8.39 27.29
N ASP A 21 23.80 -8.50 25.99
CA ASP A 21 22.88 -7.64 25.24
C ASP A 21 21.43 -7.74 25.74
N HIS A 22 21.07 -8.93 26.26
CA HIS A 22 19.76 -9.19 26.82
C HIS A 22 19.86 -9.68 28.25
N GLN A 23 19.26 -8.91 29.14
CA GLN A 23 18.96 -9.35 30.50
C GLN A 23 17.51 -9.83 30.53
N TRP A 24 17.30 -11.12 30.38
CA TRP A 24 15.98 -11.74 30.41
C TRP A 24 15.40 -11.66 31.82
N LYS A 25 14.49 -10.69 32.03
CA LYS A 25 13.80 -10.53 33.33
C LYS A 25 12.60 -11.46 33.42
N SER A 26 11.80 -11.52 32.40
CA SER A 26 10.71 -12.48 32.22
C SER A 26 10.51 -12.79 30.72
N PRO A 27 10.00 -13.97 30.37
CA PRO A 27 9.70 -14.27 28.97
C PRO A 27 8.69 -13.30 28.35
N GLY A 28 7.70 -12.85 29.13
CA GLY A 28 6.68 -11.91 28.67
C GLY A 28 7.23 -10.55 28.32
N ASP A 29 8.18 -10.05 29.12
CA ASP A 29 8.77 -8.73 28.91
C ASP A 29 9.68 -8.68 27.67
N ASN A 30 10.19 -9.84 27.27
CA ASN A 30 11.15 -9.92 26.18
C ASN A 30 10.51 -10.30 24.82
N ILE A 31 9.35 -10.96 24.84
CA ILE A 31 8.65 -11.37 23.61
C ILE A 31 8.13 -10.17 22.82
N PHE A 32 7.77 -9.09 23.51
CA PHE A 32 7.17 -7.90 22.92
C PHE A 32 8.11 -6.69 22.81
N LEU A 33 9.40 -6.88 23.08
CA LEU A 33 10.40 -5.83 22.88
C LEU A 33 10.70 -5.67 21.39
N GLU A 34 10.76 -4.44 20.92
CA GLU A 34 11.20 -4.11 19.56
C GLU A 34 12.70 -4.36 19.35
N ASP A 35 13.40 -4.77 20.39
CA ASP A 35 14.83 -5.06 20.31
C ASP A 35 15.09 -6.37 19.56
N THR A 36 16.00 -6.32 18.60
CA THR A 36 16.28 -7.38 17.67
C THR A 36 17.72 -7.86 17.76
N SER A 37 17.89 -9.16 17.79
CA SER A 37 19.20 -9.79 17.67
C SER A 37 19.14 -10.90 16.63
N HIS A 38 20.29 -11.45 16.24
CA HIS A 38 20.32 -12.60 15.34
C HIS A 38 19.70 -13.87 15.94
N LYS A 39 19.52 -13.94 17.27
CA LYS A 39 18.83 -15.03 17.97
C LYS A 39 17.31 -14.85 17.99
N CYS A 40 16.84 -13.62 17.84
CA CYS A 40 15.43 -13.28 17.84
C CYS A 40 15.14 -12.24 16.74
N PRO A 41 15.16 -12.64 15.47
CA PRO A 41 15.02 -11.71 14.35
C PRO A 41 13.64 -11.07 14.33
N THR A 42 13.61 -9.77 14.06
CA THR A 42 12.38 -9.05 13.82
C THR A 42 11.92 -9.24 12.38
N TYR A 43 10.62 -9.32 12.18
CA TYR A 43 10.06 -9.30 10.83
C TYR A 43 10.28 -7.95 10.16
N VAL A 44 10.88 -7.96 8.99
CA VAL A 44 11.08 -6.75 8.19
C VAL A 44 9.98 -6.63 7.17
N HIS A 45 9.25 -5.53 7.25
CA HIS A 45 8.36 -5.12 6.18
C HIS A 45 9.18 -4.60 4.99
N ARG A 46 9.43 -5.46 4.03
CA ARG A 46 9.97 -5.04 2.73
C ARG A 46 8.83 -4.77 1.77
N THR A 47 9.03 -3.79 0.89
CA THR A 47 8.10 -3.55 -0.20
C THR A 47 7.97 -4.81 -1.05
N PRO A 48 6.77 -5.37 -1.22
CA PRO A 48 6.57 -6.54 -2.07
C PRO A 48 6.99 -6.25 -3.52
N PRO A 49 7.50 -7.25 -4.26
CA PRO A 49 7.92 -7.04 -5.64
C PRO A 49 6.81 -6.46 -6.54
N CYS A 50 5.56 -6.84 -6.34
CA CYS A 50 4.43 -6.28 -7.06
C CYS A 50 4.29 -4.76 -6.86
N GLN A 51 4.39 -4.29 -5.62
CA GLN A 51 4.36 -2.85 -5.33
C GLN A 51 5.62 -2.14 -5.85
N GLY A 52 6.79 -2.77 -5.75
CA GLY A 52 8.04 -2.23 -6.28
C GLY A 52 8.05 -2.13 -7.80
N SER A 53 7.29 -2.96 -8.50
CA SER A 53 7.14 -2.93 -9.95
C SER A 53 6.03 -1.99 -10.45
N CYS A 54 5.16 -1.51 -9.56
CA CYS A 54 4.07 -0.61 -9.92
C CYS A 54 4.58 0.84 -10.03
N PRO A 55 4.52 1.48 -11.23
CA PRO A 55 4.97 2.85 -11.38
C PRO A 55 4.12 3.88 -10.62
N SER A 56 2.86 3.54 -10.33
CA SER A 56 1.96 4.39 -9.54
C SER A 56 2.17 4.26 -8.03
N GLY A 57 2.95 3.27 -7.59
CA GLY A 57 3.20 3.04 -6.17
C GLY A 57 1.97 2.57 -5.40
N GLU A 58 1.10 1.79 -6.03
CA GLU A 58 -0.11 1.27 -5.38
C GLU A 58 0.20 0.33 -4.23
N ASP A 59 -0.61 0.39 -3.18
CA ASP A 59 -0.60 -0.56 -2.08
C ASP A 59 -1.32 -1.86 -2.48
N ILE A 60 -0.74 -2.54 -3.47
CA ILE A 60 -1.32 -3.75 -4.06
C ILE A 60 -1.60 -4.81 -3.01
N ARG A 61 -0.64 -5.05 -2.12
CA ARG A 61 -0.83 -6.03 -1.06
C ARG A 61 -1.96 -5.63 -0.11
N GLY A 62 -2.05 -4.34 0.24
CA GLY A 62 -3.09 -3.86 1.16
C GLY A 62 -4.49 -4.10 0.60
N TRP A 63 -4.78 -3.67 -0.63
CA TRP A 63 -6.12 -3.92 -1.18
C TRP A 63 -6.39 -5.39 -1.54
N LEU A 64 -5.36 -6.19 -1.88
CA LEU A 64 -5.51 -7.64 -2.00
C LEU A 64 -5.86 -8.30 -0.66
N ASP A 65 -5.24 -7.88 0.42
CA ASP A 65 -5.52 -8.42 1.76
C ASP A 65 -6.94 -8.05 2.22
N ILE A 66 -7.44 -6.87 1.83
CA ILE A 66 -8.85 -6.50 2.05
C ILE A 66 -9.79 -7.42 1.27
N VAL A 67 -9.58 -7.58 -0.03
CA VAL A 67 -10.43 -8.45 -0.88
C VAL A 67 -10.41 -9.90 -0.42
N ARG A 68 -9.30 -10.37 0.12
CA ARG A 68 -9.16 -11.72 0.71
C ARG A 68 -9.76 -11.84 2.11
N GLY A 69 -10.20 -10.75 2.72
CA GLY A 69 -10.73 -10.72 4.07
C GLY A 69 -9.69 -10.85 5.20
N ILE A 70 -8.41 -10.69 4.89
CA ILE A 70 -7.32 -10.67 5.87
C ILE A 70 -7.34 -9.35 6.64
N GLU A 71 -7.36 -8.24 5.92
CA GLU A 71 -7.59 -6.92 6.48
C GLU A 71 -9.09 -6.62 6.46
N LYS A 72 -9.68 -6.38 7.62
CA LYS A 72 -11.12 -6.11 7.74
C LYS A 72 -11.40 -4.62 7.60
N PRO A 73 -12.51 -4.25 6.93
CA PRO A 73 -12.92 -2.87 6.85
C PRO A 73 -13.32 -2.31 8.21
N PRO A 74 -13.25 -1.00 8.40
CA PRO A 74 -13.84 -0.31 9.55
C PRO A 74 -15.35 -0.60 9.67
N VAL A 75 -15.88 -0.46 10.88
CA VAL A 75 -17.31 -0.67 11.13
C VAL A 75 -18.14 0.28 10.26
N GLY A 76 -19.09 -0.27 9.52
CA GLY A 76 -20.01 0.50 8.68
C GLY A 76 -19.52 0.74 7.24
N ILE A 77 -18.36 0.20 6.87
CA ILE A 77 -17.84 0.25 5.50
C ILE A 77 -17.81 -1.18 4.95
N GLU A 78 -18.30 -1.38 3.74
CA GLU A 78 -18.23 -2.66 3.06
C GLU A 78 -16.82 -2.98 2.57
N MET A 79 -16.50 -4.25 2.43
CA MET A 79 -15.18 -4.70 2.00
C MET A 79 -14.80 -4.12 0.62
N GLN A 80 -15.74 -4.09 -0.31
CA GLN A 80 -15.54 -3.59 -1.66
C GLN A 80 -15.26 -2.08 -1.66
N GLU A 81 -16.01 -1.32 -0.87
CA GLU A 81 -15.80 0.11 -0.71
C GLU A 81 -14.44 0.39 -0.06
N TYR A 82 -14.07 -0.36 0.96
CA TYR A 82 -12.77 -0.20 1.61
C TYR A 82 -11.60 -0.53 0.68
N ALA A 83 -11.73 -1.59 -0.13
CA ALA A 83 -10.75 -1.92 -1.16
C ALA A 83 -10.64 -0.81 -2.22
N PHE A 84 -11.76 -0.23 -2.65
CA PHE A 84 -11.79 0.92 -3.56
C PHE A 84 -11.10 2.14 -2.97
N GLN A 85 -11.38 2.49 -1.72
CA GLN A 85 -10.71 3.59 -1.03
C GLN A 85 -9.20 3.39 -0.98
N ARG A 86 -8.74 2.16 -0.68
CA ARG A 86 -7.31 1.81 -0.63
C ARG A 86 -6.64 1.87 -2.01
N SER A 87 -7.26 1.33 -3.03
CA SER A 87 -6.73 1.35 -4.40
C SER A 87 -6.63 2.77 -4.93
N THR A 88 -7.65 3.59 -4.68
CA THR A 88 -7.70 4.97 -5.16
C THR A 88 -6.78 5.94 -4.42
N ASP A 89 -6.07 5.51 -3.39
CA ASP A 89 -4.99 6.30 -2.80
C ASP A 89 -3.90 6.64 -3.82
N ALA A 90 -3.59 5.72 -4.71
CA ALA A 90 -2.60 5.91 -5.76
C ALA A 90 -3.23 6.03 -7.15
N ASN A 91 -4.22 5.19 -7.48
CA ASN A 91 -4.82 5.11 -8.81
C ASN A 91 -6.32 5.48 -8.77
N PRO A 92 -6.72 6.67 -9.27
CA PRO A 92 -8.13 7.06 -9.28
C PRO A 92 -8.98 6.33 -10.34
N PHE A 93 -8.39 5.44 -11.14
CA PHE A 93 -9.06 4.78 -12.27
C PHE A 93 -8.91 3.25 -12.26
N PRO A 94 -9.22 2.53 -11.16
CA PRO A 94 -8.97 1.10 -11.07
C PRO A 94 -9.71 0.30 -12.15
N SER A 95 -10.95 0.65 -12.50
CA SER A 95 -11.69 -0.01 -13.58
C SER A 95 -11.01 0.13 -14.94
N MET A 96 -10.43 1.30 -15.24
CA MET A 96 -9.75 1.54 -16.51
C MET A 96 -8.37 0.90 -16.53
N MET A 97 -7.59 1.09 -15.47
CA MET A 97 -6.25 0.52 -15.37
C MET A 97 -6.29 -1.00 -15.34
N GLY A 98 -7.26 -1.61 -14.68
CA GLY A 98 -7.50 -3.04 -14.73
C GLY A 98 -7.76 -3.62 -16.13
N ARG A 99 -7.93 -2.76 -17.14
CA ARG A 99 -8.12 -3.18 -18.55
C ARG A 99 -6.95 -2.83 -19.46
N VAL A 100 -6.20 -1.78 -19.15
CA VAL A 100 -5.20 -1.25 -20.09
C VAL A 100 -3.77 -1.28 -19.54
N CYS A 101 -3.60 -1.50 -18.23
CA CYS A 101 -2.28 -1.61 -17.62
C CYS A 101 -1.56 -2.87 -18.12
N PRO A 102 -0.28 -2.79 -18.51
CA PRO A 102 0.51 -3.96 -18.89
C PRO A 102 0.86 -4.88 -17.71
N ALA A 103 0.41 -4.55 -16.50
CA ALA A 103 0.54 -5.31 -15.27
C ALA A 103 1.99 -5.74 -14.91
N PRO A 104 2.96 -4.81 -14.84
CA PRO A 104 4.32 -5.16 -14.44
C PRO A 104 4.39 -5.76 -13.02
N CYS A 105 3.39 -5.46 -12.19
CA CYS A 105 3.22 -6.05 -10.86
C CYS A 105 3.03 -7.57 -10.91
N GLU A 106 2.30 -8.09 -11.90
CA GLU A 106 2.10 -9.53 -12.10
C GLU A 106 3.40 -10.20 -12.56
N GLN A 107 4.12 -9.56 -13.48
CA GLN A 107 5.40 -10.08 -13.98
C GLN A 107 6.47 -10.12 -12.88
N GLY A 108 6.50 -9.13 -11.99
CA GLY A 108 7.43 -9.05 -10.87
C GLY A 108 7.05 -9.91 -9.67
N CYS A 109 5.95 -10.65 -9.72
CA CYS A 109 5.44 -11.37 -8.56
C CYS A 109 6.28 -12.63 -8.25
N ASN A 110 6.73 -12.77 -6.99
CA ASN A 110 7.47 -13.96 -6.55
C ASN A 110 6.62 -15.24 -6.58
N ARG A 111 5.30 -15.12 -6.57
CA ARG A 111 4.39 -16.27 -6.67
C ARG A 111 4.50 -17.00 -8.01
N ASN A 112 4.98 -16.34 -9.05
CA ASN A 112 5.20 -16.94 -10.37
C ASN A 112 6.18 -18.13 -10.35
N ASN A 113 6.94 -18.31 -9.26
CA ASN A 113 7.80 -19.47 -9.07
C ASN A 113 7.06 -20.71 -8.54
N VAL A 114 5.83 -20.57 -8.08
CA VAL A 114 5.06 -21.65 -7.42
C VAL A 114 3.62 -21.76 -7.96
N GLU A 115 3.14 -20.77 -8.66
CA GLU A 115 1.80 -20.69 -9.26
C GLU A 115 1.89 -20.15 -10.68
N ASP A 116 0.85 -20.33 -11.48
CA ASP A 116 0.83 -19.82 -12.85
C ASP A 116 0.98 -18.30 -12.88
N PHE A 117 0.13 -17.58 -12.16
CA PHE A 117 0.31 -16.17 -11.82
C PHE A 117 -0.81 -15.68 -10.90
N VAL A 118 -0.58 -14.53 -10.25
CA VAL A 118 -1.61 -13.86 -9.46
C VAL A 118 -2.25 -12.77 -10.31
N GLY A 119 -3.54 -12.87 -10.59
CA GLY A 119 -4.30 -11.91 -11.41
C GLY A 119 -4.55 -10.59 -10.69
N ILE A 120 -3.49 -9.84 -10.41
CA ILE A 120 -3.55 -8.56 -9.69
C ILE A 120 -4.43 -7.56 -10.44
N ASN A 121 -4.20 -7.46 -11.74
CA ASN A 121 -4.92 -6.54 -12.61
C ASN A 121 -6.42 -6.89 -12.71
N SER A 122 -6.75 -8.17 -12.71
CA SER A 122 -8.15 -8.63 -12.71
C SER A 122 -8.87 -8.25 -11.41
N VAL A 123 -8.17 -8.31 -10.27
CA VAL A 123 -8.74 -7.88 -8.98
C VAL A 123 -8.89 -6.36 -8.93
N GLU A 124 -7.94 -5.60 -9.46
CA GLU A 124 -8.05 -4.15 -9.59
C GLU A 124 -9.25 -3.75 -10.45
N GLN A 125 -9.45 -4.45 -11.59
CA GLN A 125 -10.62 -4.28 -12.43
C GLN A 125 -11.92 -4.54 -11.67
N TYR A 126 -11.97 -5.64 -10.92
CA TYR A 126 -13.13 -5.98 -10.09
C TYR A 126 -13.45 -4.87 -9.09
N ILE A 127 -12.45 -4.36 -8.36
CA ILE A 127 -12.61 -3.25 -7.41
C ILE A 127 -13.22 -2.03 -8.10
N GLY A 128 -12.66 -1.65 -9.25
CA GLY A 128 -13.13 -0.49 -10.01
C GLY A 128 -14.52 -0.65 -10.63
N ASP A 129 -14.84 -1.83 -11.13
CA ASP A 129 -16.14 -2.13 -11.73
C ASP A 129 -17.24 -2.20 -10.66
N THR A 130 -16.94 -2.79 -9.51
CA THR A 130 -17.85 -2.79 -8.37
C THR A 130 -18.12 -1.35 -7.90
N ALA A 131 -17.10 -0.53 -7.78
CA ALA A 131 -17.26 0.86 -7.39
C ALA A 131 -18.16 1.65 -8.34
N LYS A 132 -18.11 1.36 -9.64
CA LYS A 132 -19.03 1.96 -10.63
C LYS A 132 -20.47 1.45 -10.49
N THR A 133 -20.64 0.18 -10.18
CA THR A 133 -21.97 -0.44 -10.05
C THR A 133 -22.68 0.04 -8.79
N GLU A 134 -21.94 0.12 -7.69
CA GLU A 134 -22.46 0.55 -6.39
C GLU A 134 -22.39 2.07 -6.18
N ASP A 135 -21.92 2.82 -7.18
CA ASP A 135 -21.78 4.30 -7.17
C ASP A 135 -20.93 4.83 -6.01
N TYR A 136 -19.84 4.13 -5.66
CA TYR A 136 -18.93 4.60 -4.61
C TYR A 136 -18.30 5.94 -5.00
N GLN A 137 -18.35 6.87 -4.08
CA GLN A 137 -17.86 8.23 -4.31
C GLN A 137 -16.46 8.42 -3.72
N PHE A 138 -15.68 9.25 -4.39
CA PHE A 138 -14.43 9.72 -3.79
C PHE A 138 -14.72 10.63 -2.61
N ALA A 139 -13.89 10.54 -1.57
CA ALA A 139 -14.00 11.41 -0.42
C ALA A 139 -13.88 12.88 -0.85
N GLY A 140 -14.93 13.65 -0.60
CA GLY A 140 -14.95 15.06 -0.88
C GLY A 140 -14.03 15.82 0.07
N VAL A 141 -12.97 16.43 -0.44
CA VAL A 141 -12.08 17.29 0.34
C VAL A 141 -12.33 18.73 -0.03
N PRO A 142 -12.72 19.61 0.90
CA PRO A 142 -12.89 21.03 0.62
C PRO A 142 -11.55 21.65 0.20
N ALA A 143 -11.61 22.65 -0.68
CA ALA A 143 -10.42 23.40 -1.07
C ALA A 143 -9.90 24.22 0.12
N ILE A 144 -8.61 24.10 0.40
CA ILE A 144 -7.94 24.80 1.49
C ILE A 144 -7.00 25.86 0.89
N GLY A 145 -7.24 27.12 1.22
CA GLY A 145 -6.40 28.24 0.77
C GLY A 145 -6.80 28.80 -0.59
N SER A 146 -6.02 29.77 -1.05
CA SER A 146 -6.29 30.56 -2.26
C SER A 146 -5.54 30.10 -3.51
N LYS A 147 -4.65 29.10 -3.36
CA LYS A 147 -3.84 28.60 -4.48
C LYS A 147 -4.69 27.74 -5.42
N LYS A 148 -4.55 28.00 -6.72
CA LYS A 148 -5.17 27.21 -7.79
C LYS A 148 -4.11 26.72 -8.75
N VAL A 149 -4.28 25.51 -9.26
CA VAL A 149 -3.38 24.89 -10.24
C VAL A 149 -4.14 24.72 -11.55
N ALA A 150 -3.58 25.22 -12.64
CA ALA A 150 -4.10 24.95 -13.97
C ALA A 150 -3.52 23.64 -14.49
N ILE A 151 -4.39 22.77 -15.01
CA ILE A 151 -4.02 21.50 -15.63
C ILE A 151 -4.40 21.56 -17.09
N VAL A 152 -3.40 21.44 -17.96
CA VAL A 152 -3.63 21.43 -19.39
C VAL A 152 -3.71 20.00 -19.89
N GLY A 153 -4.89 19.57 -20.25
CA GLY A 153 -5.17 18.24 -20.77
C GLY A 153 -6.05 17.39 -19.85
N GLY A 154 -7.14 16.83 -20.41
CA GLY A 154 -8.14 15.98 -19.73
C GLY A 154 -7.86 14.48 -19.86
N GLY A 155 -6.62 14.06 -20.17
CA GLY A 155 -6.23 12.65 -20.20
C GLY A 155 -6.00 12.06 -18.80
N PRO A 156 -5.68 10.75 -18.70
CA PRO A 156 -5.49 10.07 -17.41
C PRO A 156 -4.50 10.78 -16.48
N ALA A 157 -3.41 11.30 -17.02
CA ALA A 157 -2.41 12.01 -16.22
C ALA A 157 -2.95 13.33 -15.64
N GLY A 158 -3.67 14.12 -16.45
CA GLY A 158 -4.27 15.37 -15.99
C GLY A 158 -5.36 15.14 -14.94
N LEU A 159 -6.21 14.15 -15.17
CA LEU A 159 -7.27 13.78 -14.22
C LEU A 159 -6.69 13.20 -12.92
N ALA A 160 -5.65 12.37 -12.98
CA ALA A 160 -4.95 11.88 -11.80
C ALA A 160 -4.30 13.02 -11.01
N ALA A 161 -3.68 13.98 -11.70
CA ALA A 161 -3.11 15.17 -11.07
C ALA A 161 -4.21 16.01 -10.37
N ALA A 162 -5.36 16.23 -11.04
CA ALA A 162 -6.50 16.93 -10.45
C ALA A 162 -7.02 16.23 -9.19
N TYR A 163 -7.16 14.91 -9.25
CA TYR A 163 -7.59 14.08 -8.14
C TYR A 163 -6.63 14.20 -6.93
N GLN A 164 -5.33 14.03 -7.15
CA GLN A 164 -4.35 14.10 -6.07
C GLN A 164 -4.20 15.52 -5.49
N LEU A 165 -4.32 16.54 -6.32
CA LEU A 165 -4.38 17.94 -5.84
C LEU A 165 -5.60 18.16 -4.97
N ARG A 166 -6.76 17.68 -5.40
CA ARG A 166 -8.01 17.81 -4.65
C ARG A 166 -7.94 17.10 -3.30
N ARG A 167 -7.36 15.90 -3.24
CA ARG A 167 -7.12 15.18 -1.97
C ARG A 167 -6.25 15.98 -0.99
N LYS A 168 -5.37 16.84 -1.52
CA LYS A 168 -4.54 17.76 -0.72
C LYS A 168 -5.22 19.11 -0.45
N GLY A 169 -6.48 19.25 -0.79
CA GLY A 169 -7.23 20.50 -0.62
C GLY A 169 -6.85 21.62 -1.59
N ILE A 170 -6.17 21.31 -2.69
CA ILE A 170 -5.75 22.29 -3.70
C ILE A 170 -6.78 22.29 -4.84
N ALA A 171 -7.32 23.47 -5.16
CA ALA A 171 -8.23 23.63 -6.29
C ALA A 171 -7.44 23.53 -7.61
N SER A 172 -8.04 22.87 -8.62
CA SER A 172 -7.48 22.78 -9.97
C SER A 172 -8.55 23.13 -11.02
N THR A 173 -8.08 23.59 -12.17
CA THR A 173 -8.92 23.92 -13.34
C THR A 173 -8.27 23.37 -14.58
#